data_305559d2f36545dae56bafd87b896f2e
#
_entry.id   305559d2f36545dae56bafd87b896f2e
#
_cell.length_a   1.000
_cell.length_b   1.000
_cell.length_c   1.000
_cell.angle_alpha   90.00
_cell.angle_beta   90.00
_cell.angle_gamma   90.00
#
_symmetry.space_group_name_H-M   'P 1'
#
loop_
_entity.id
_entity.type
_entity.pdbx_description
1 polymer ?
#
loop_
_entity_poly.entity_id
_entity_poly.type
_entity_poly.pdbx_seq_one_letter_code
_entity_poly.pdbx_strand_id
1 'polypeptide(L)'
;MTLRPLLAAARKAVAVCVVAIAMVAAGLLTAVPAHADDTLTVDTTTVAARYQYHFLNAVAQLAAGRRDTARVMLARCRDIMPDAAETYFYLAKCYSSESDDSMRVAMIEKAAALQPDNVTYKEALLPIRLDNNDVTAAASLAEDIVRASPDRTDMLQLLLSIYQYQKDNERSLQTLDRIAVQEGDNERITMTKLQIYNAMGDERRARKALDALVANHPLDLDYRIMRGNWYLGLGKKREALADYRAVLKEEPENENAMLSIMDYYRAEGLDSLADNERERLLISPKTSQETKIFLLKTYIRASEQATTDSTQVLQLFRRILQQPQPDTSIKEILLAYMQQKNMPRDTMKTVLVSILDDSPENVQARTTLILMANENKDYAEMIRLAKPALQYNPDEWAFSYLLATAYYMDGQEKECINVLEKAADNVDEDKDKQLAVQIYGLLGDALHSVGRNADSYKAYDNCLRIDGTQNPVLNNYAYYLSEDGGDLDRAASMSLKTIKAEPNNSTYLDTYAWILYLQGRYEEARIYIDMAVKNLNPDEDNTTITDHQKSIYLKLGEPLPGKTEGKE
;
A
#
# COMPACT_ATOMS: atom_id res chain seq x y z
N MET A 1 16.12 -0.39 24.02
CA MET A 1 14.67 -0.58 24.21
C MET A 1 14.13 0.60 25.02
N THR A 2 13.10 1.28 24.55
CA THR A 2 12.46 2.41 25.25
C THR A 2 11.35 1.90 26.15
N LEU A 3 11.15 2.55 27.31
CA LEU A 3 10.10 2.22 28.31
C LEU A 3 8.65 2.40 27.78
N ARG A 4 8.48 3.06 26.63
CA ARG A 4 7.15 3.33 26.04
C ARG A 4 6.27 2.08 25.81
N PRO A 5 6.77 0.92 25.32
CA PRO A 5 5.93 -0.27 25.17
C PRO A 5 5.52 -0.90 26.51
N LEU A 6 6.35 -0.79 27.57
CA LEU A 6 6.02 -1.26 28.92
C LEU A 6 4.85 -0.47 29.53
N LEU A 7 4.87 0.85 29.37
CA LEU A 7 3.80 1.74 29.81
C LEU A 7 2.49 1.48 29.07
N ALA A 8 2.55 1.16 27.78
CA ALA A 8 1.36 0.83 26.99
C ALA A 8 0.72 -0.50 27.42
N ALA A 9 1.52 -1.51 27.77
CA ALA A 9 1.05 -2.80 28.26
C ALA A 9 0.39 -2.66 29.66
N ALA A 10 1.04 -1.94 30.57
CA ALA A 10 0.50 -1.69 31.91
C ALA A 10 -0.83 -0.90 31.88
N ARG A 11 -0.95 0.12 31.00
CA ARG A 11 -2.21 0.88 30.82
C ARG A 11 -3.34 0.03 30.26
N LYS A 12 -3.07 -0.93 29.37
CA LYS A 12 -4.09 -1.87 28.86
C LYS A 12 -4.55 -2.85 29.93
N ALA A 13 -3.64 -3.41 30.74
CA ALA A 13 -3.96 -4.34 31.81
C ALA A 13 -4.86 -3.70 32.88
N VAL A 14 -4.55 -2.46 33.28
CA VAL A 14 -5.36 -1.70 34.26
C VAL A 14 -6.74 -1.31 33.71
N ALA A 15 -6.86 -1.00 32.43
CA ALA A 15 -8.13 -0.63 31.80
C ALA A 15 -9.16 -1.79 31.81
N VAL A 16 -8.71 -3.03 31.66
CA VAL A 16 -9.58 -4.23 31.67
C VAL A 16 -10.15 -4.47 33.09
N CYS A 17 -9.36 -4.25 34.14
CA CYS A 17 -9.83 -4.42 35.53
C CYS A 17 -10.85 -3.37 35.97
N VAL A 18 -10.74 -2.14 35.49
CA VAL A 18 -11.70 -1.06 35.81
C VAL A 18 -13.10 -1.37 35.28
N VAL A 19 -13.20 -2.04 34.12
CA VAL A 19 -14.50 -2.45 33.54
C VAL A 19 -15.12 -3.63 34.30
N ALA A 20 -14.34 -4.56 34.80
CA ALA A 20 -14.85 -5.71 35.56
C ALA A 20 -15.39 -5.31 36.94
N ILE A 21 -14.75 -4.35 37.62
CA ILE A 21 -15.20 -3.83 38.92
C ILE A 21 -16.47 -2.98 38.78
N ALA A 22 -16.64 -2.26 37.68
CA ALA A 22 -17.86 -1.53 37.39
C ALA A 22 -19.08 -2.44 37.18
N MET A 23 -18.89 -3.65 36.63
CA MET A 23 -19.96 -4.63 36.44
C MET A 23 -20.39 -5.31 37.75
N VAL A 24 -19.48 -5.54 38.69
CA VAL A 24 -19.81 -6.10 40.00
C VAL A 24 -20.57 -5.07 40.88
N ALA A 25 -20.20 -3.78 40.78
CA ALA A 25 -20.92 -2.71 41.44
C ALA A 25 -22.35 -2.48 40.89
N ALA A 26 -22.51 -2.66 39.53
CA ALA A 26 -23.82 -2.58 38.89
C ALA A 26 -24.72 -3.79 39.21
N GLY A 27 -24.14 -4.98 39.40
CA GLY A 27 -24.87 -6.19 39.76
C GLY A 27 -25.43 -6.18 41.18
N LEU A 28 -24.81 -5.44 42.12
CA LEU A 28 -25.27 -5.28 43.49
C LEU A 28 -26.38 -4.22 43.64
N LEU A 29 -26.60 -3.37 42.65
CA LEU A 29 -27.62 -2.34 42.64
C LEU A 29 -28.98 -2.78 42.08
N THR A 30 -29.07 -3.98 41.45
CA THR A 30 -30.32 -4.47 40.85
C THR A 30 -31.17 -5.39 41.71
N ALA A 31 -30.80 -5.61 42.98
CA ALA A 31 -31.50 -6.52 43.90
C ALA A 31 -32.16 -5.82 45.12
N VAL A 32 -32.59 -4.57 44.95
CA VAL A 32 -33.44 -3.94 45.98
C VAL A 32 -34.82 -3.69 45.36
N PRO A 33 -35.89 -4.40 45.80
CA PRO A 33 -37.25 -4.09 45.38
C PRO A 33 -37.64 -2.72 45.93
N ALA A 34 -38.17 -1.86 45.04
CA ALA A 34 -38.76 -0.61 45.39
C ALA A 34 -40.08 -0.86 46.16
N HIS A 35 -40.02 -0.88 47.47
CA HIS A 35 -41.16 -0.61 48.32
C HIS A 35 -40.84 0.55 49.24
N ALA A 36 -41.68 1.54 49.09
CA ALA A 36 -41.66 2.82 49.80
C ALA A 36 -41.93 2.67 51.29
N ASP A 37 -41.49 3.69 52.02
CA ASP A 37 -41.81 4.03 53.40
C ASP A 37 -41.38 3.03 54.49
N ASP A 38 -40.08 2.95 54.70
CA ASP A 38 -39.56 2.93 56.08
C ASP A 38 -38.30 3.82 56.07
N THR A 39 -38.37 4.93 56.74
CA THR A 39 -37.21 5.75 57.14
C THR A 39 -36.33 4.87 58.03
N LEU A 40 -35.47 4.04 57.41
CA LEU A 40 -34.34 3.40 58.09
C LEU A 40 -33.50 4.52 58.68
N THR A 41 -33.76 4.84 59.96
CA THR A 41 -32.87 5.66 60.74
C THR A 41 -31.58 4.89 60.90
N VAL A 42 -30.63 5.15 60.02
CA VAL A 42 -29.27 4.60 60.11
C VAL A 42 -28.75 5.11 61.46
N ASP A 43 -28.53 4.19 62.41
CA ASP A 43 -27.91 4.51 63.66
C ASP A 43 -26.48 5.00 63.43
N THR A 44 -26.36 6.32 63.39
CA THR A 44 -25.06 7.01 63.17
C THR A 44 -24.38 7.33 64.53
N THR A 45 -24.77 6.67 65.57
CA THR A 45 -24.20 6.91 66.90
C THR A 45 -22.78 6.42 67.06
N THR A 46 -22.40 5.36 66.28
CA THR A 46 -21.04 4.84 66.28
C THR A 46 -20.18 5.51 65.20
N VAL A 47 -18.88 5.62 65.43
CA VAL A 47 -17.91 6.13 64.46
C VAL A 47 -17.95 5.31 63.13
N ALA A 48 -18.07 3.98 63.25
CA ALA A 48 -18.16 3.09 62.12
C ALA A 48 -19.42 3.31 61.27
N ALA A 49 -20.60 3.48 61.89
CA ALA A 49 -21.85 3.76 61.20
C ALA A 49 -21.83 5.10 60.46
N ARG A 50 -21.26 6.13 61.05
CA ARG A 50 -21.06 7.45 60.42
C ARG A 50 -20.12 7.37 59.25
N TYR A 51 -19.01 6.65 59.38
CA TYR A 51 -18.06 6.42 58.30
C TYR A 51 -18.75 5.71 57.11
N GLN A 52 -19.42 4.59 57.40
CA GLN A 52 -20.08 3.77 56.38
C GLN A 52 -21.16 4.54 55.62
N TYR A 53 -21.97 5.34 56.31
CA TYR A 53 -22.96 6.22 55.69
C TYR A 53 -22.34 7.22 54.72
N HIS A 54 -21.30 7.94 55.15
CA HIS A 54 -20.63 8.91 54.27
C HIS A 54 -19.88 8.24 53.10
N PHE A 55 -19.25 7.08 53.34
CA PHE A 55 -18.50 6.34 52.35
C PHE A 55 -19.41 5.80 51.22
N LEU A 56 -20.51 5.13 51.57
CA LEU A 56 -21.46 4.61 50.59
C LEU A 56 -22.10 5.73 49.76
N ASN A 57 -22.47 6.84 50.39
CA ASN A 57 -22.97 8.01 49.67
C ASN A 57 -21.92 8.61 48.73
N ALA A 58 -20.67 8.70 49.16
CA ALA A 58 -19.57 9.18 48.32
C ALA A 58 -19.35 8.30 47.11
N VAL A 59 -19.36 6.95 47.28
CA VAL A 59 -19.23 5.99 46.19
C VAL A 59 -20.42 6.13 45.22
N ALA A 60 -21.64 6.32 45.71
CA ALA A 60 -22.81 6.55 44.85
C ALA A 60 -22.69 7.87 44.06
N GLN A 61 -22.18 8.96 44.66
CA GLN A 61 -21.93 10.21 43.94
C GLN A 61 -20.85 10.04 42.86
N LEU A 62 -19.80 9.28 43.16
CA LEU A 62 -18.73 8.99 42.18
C LEU A 62 -19.27 8.16 41.03
N ALA A 63 -20.09 7.14 41.30
CA ALA A 63 -20.75 6.34 40.27
C ALA A 63 -21.69 7.18 39.39
N ALA A 64 -22.33 8.21 39.95
CA ALA A 64 -23.15 9.18 39.25
C ALA A 64 -22.33 10.26 38.50
N GLY A 65 -20.99 10.17 38.47
CA GLY A 65 -20.10 11.12 37.80
C GLY A 65 -19.85 12.43 38.58
N ARG A 66 -20.44 12.59 39.78
CA ARG A 66 -20.34 13.80 40.58
C ARG A 66 -19.07 13.79 41.47
N ARG A 67 -17.91 13.92 40.82
CA ARG A 67 -16.58 13.73 41.43
C ARG A 67 -16.29 14.74 42.57
N ASP A 68 -16.63 16.00 42.41
CA ASP A 68 -16.38 17.03 43.45
C ASP A 68 -17.20 16.78 44.70
N THR A 69 -18.47 16.40 44.55
CA THR A 69 -19.32 16.03 45.69
C THR A 69 -18.77 14.78 46.39
N ALA A 70 -18.37 13.77 45.64
CA ALA A 70 -17.75 12.56 46.20
C ALA A 70 -16.46 12.89 46.95
N ARG A 71 -15.60 13.77 46.39
CA ARG A 71 -14.35 14.21 47.02
C ARG A 71 -14.58 14.85 48.39
N VAL A 72 -15.56 15.74 48.52
CA VAL A 72 -15.90 16.37 49.81
C VAL A 72 -16.38 15.33 50.83
N MET A 73 -17.22 14.37 50.40
CA MET A 73 -17.71 13.30 51.28
C MET A 73 -16.60 12.35 51.71
N LEU A 74 -15.69 11.97 50.79
CA LEU A 74 -14.53 11.13 51.10
C LEU A 74 -13.52 11.85 52.02
N ALA A 75 -13.34 13.17 51.88
CA ALA A 75 -12.53 13.93 52.81
C ALA A 75 -13.09 13.83 54.25
N ARG A 76 -14.43 13.89 54.42
CA ARG A 76 -15.09 13.62 55.71
C ARG A 76 -14.84 12.18 56.20
N CYS A 77 -14.90 11.18 55.32
CA CYS A 77 -14.57 9.80 55.67
C CYS A 77 -13.16 9.68 56.23
N ARG A 78 -12.19 10.33 55.58
CA ARG A 78 -10.79 10.39 56.02
C ARG A 78 -10.67 10.99 57.43
N ASP A 79 -11.43 12.07 57.71
CA ASP A 79 -11.39 12.73 59.04
C ASP A 79 -12.06 11.87 60.12
N ILE A 80 -13.04 11.03 59.76
CA ILE A 80 -13.71 10.08 60.67
C ILE A 80 -12.84 8.85 60.96
N MET A 81 -12.23 8.25 59.90
CA MET A 81 -11.39 7.05 59.97
C MET A 81 -10.13 7.25 59.13
N PRO A 82 -9.05 7.83 59.66
CA PRO A 82 -7.83 8.14 58.93
C PRO A 82 -7.06 6.90 58.40
N ASP A 83 -7.31 5.74 58.97
CA ASP A 83 -6.63 4.47 58.59
C ASP A 83 -7.48 3.61 57.66
N ALA A 84 -8.60 4.13 57.17
CA ALA A 84 -9.43 3.43 56.17
C ALA A 84 -8.83 3.56 54.78
N ALA A 85 -8.09 2.53 54.33
CA ALA A 85 -7.35 2.52 53.07
C ALA A 85 -8.26 2.78 51.84
N GLU A 86 -9.47 2.22 51.85
CA GLU A 86 -10.47 2.40 50.80
C GLU A 86 -10.85 3.85 50.58
N THR A 87 -10.87 4.68 51.63
CA THR A 87 -11.14 6.12 51.49
C THR A 87 -10.13 6.81 50.60
N TYR A 88 -8.85 6.53 50.77
CA TYR A 88 -7.78 7.10 49.95
C TYR A 88 -7.84 6.59 48.53
N PHE A 89 -8.12 5.31 48.33
CA PHE A 89 -8.27 4.75 46.99
C PHE A 89 -9.42 5.39 46.19
N TYR A 90 -10.57 5.61 46.84
CA TYR A 90 -11.70 6.30 46.21
C TYR A 90 -11.46 7.80 46.07
N LEU A 91 -10.72 8.46 46.98
CA LEU A 91 -10.24 9.83 46.79
C LEU A 91 -9.37 9.96 45.54
N ALA A 92 -8.45 9.01 45.29
CA ALA A 92 -7.64 9.00 44.11
C ALA A 92 -8.48 8.99 42.80
N LYS A 93 -9.62 8.26 42.80
CA LYS A 93 -10.55 8.24 41.67
C LYS A 93 -11.28 9.55 41.40
N CYS A 94 -11.36 10.43 42.42
CA CYS A 94 -11.93 11.76 42.24
C CYS A 94 -10.99 12.73 41.53
N TYR A 95 -9.68 12.50 41.56
CA TYR A 95 -8.68 13.31 40.90
C TYR A 95 -8.46 12.81 39.46
N SER A 96 -8.91 13.59 38.50
CA SER A 96 -8.91 13.15 37.06
C SER A 96 -8.28 14.14 36.08
N SER A 97 -7.89 15.34 36.54
CA SER A 97 -7.18 16.32 35.75
C SER A 97 -5.67 16.11 35.84
N GLU A 98 -4.94 16.53 34.81
CA GLU A 98 -3.46 16.49 34.81
C GLU A 98 -2.86 17.32 35.95
N SER A 99 -3.55 18.41 36.36
CA SER A 99 -3.15 19.24 37.50
C SER A 99 -3.27 18.52 38.85
N ASP A 100 -4.09 17.47 38.92
CA ASP A 100 -4.37 16.72 40.15
C ASP A 100 -3.53 15.45 40.29
N ASP A 101 -2.63 15.16 39.32
CA ASP A 101 -1.91 13.89 39.24
C ASP A 101 -1.07 13.60 40.50
N SER A 102 -0.41 14.61 41.07
CA SER A 102 0.36 14.48 42.30
C SER A 102 -0.53 14.08 43.51
N MET A 103 -1.75 14.60 43.58
CA MET A 103 -2.69 14.26 44.65
C MET A 103 -3.24 12.83 44.44
N ARG A 104 -3.55 12.46 43.22
CA ARG A 104 -3.97 11.11 42.85
C ARG A 104 -2.93 10.08 43.27
N VAL A 105 -1.65 10.31 42.91
CA VAL A 105 -0.53 9.46 43.28
C VAL A 105 -0.40 9.33 44.80
N ALA A 106 -0.39 10.45 45.54
CA ALA A 106 -0.27 10.44 46.99
C ALA A 106 -1.40 9.65 47.68
N MET A 107 -2.63 9.72 47.15
CA MET A 107 -3.75 8.96 47.67
C MET A 107 -3.62 7.47 47.42
N ILE A 108 -3.15 7.04 46.24
CA ILE A 108 -2.91 5.63 45.93
C ILE A 108 -1.78 5.07 46.79
N GLU A 109 -0.68 5.81 46.96
CA GLU A 109 0.43 5.41 47.81
C GLU A 109 0.00 5.25 49.29
N LYS A 110 -0.84 6.16 49.78
CA LYS A 110 -1.37 6.06 51.12
C LYS A 110 -2.29 4.86 51.32
N ALA A 111 -3.16 4.56 50.32
CA ALA A 111 -4.02 3.37 50.36
C ALA A 111 -3.19 2.09 50.37
N ALA A 112 -2.18 1.97 49.51
CA ALA A 112 -1.29 0.83 49.45
C ALA A 112 -0.43 0.67 50.73
N ALA A 113 0.00 1.78 51.34
CA ALA A 113 0.74 1.74 52.61
C ALA A 113 -0.11 1.27 53.78
N LEU A 114 -1.42 1.60 53.81
CA LEU A 114 -2.35 1.16 54.87
C LEU A 114 -2.76 -0.33 54.70
N GLN A 115 -2.85 -0.84 53.51
CA GLN A 115 -3.16 -2.23 53.21
C GLN A 115 -2.19 -2.79 52.16
N PRO A 116 -0.96 -3.18 52.53
CA PRO A 116 0.09 -3.61 51.60
C PRO A 116 -0.26 -4.90 50.84
N ASP A 117 -1.13 -5.74 51.33
CA ASP A 117 -1.53 -7.02 50.73
C ASP A 117 -2.72 -6.89 49.76
N ASN A 118 -3.31 -5.71 49.67
CA ASN A 118 -4.45 -5.48 48.79
C ASN A 118 -4.02 -5.41 47.33
N VAL A 119 -4.41 -6.41 46.54
CA VAL A 119 -4.04 -6.56 45.10
C VAL A 119 -4.52 -5.35 44.30
N THR A 120 -5.72 -4.84 44.53
CA THR A 120 -6.28 -3.69 43.83
C THR A 120 -5.43 -2.42 44.00
N TYR A 121 -4.88 -2.22 45.20
CA TYR A 121 -4.02 -1.07 45.46
C TYR A 121 -2.63 -1.26 44.85
N LYS A 122 -2.12 -2.51 44.82
CA LYS A 122 -0.89 -2.84 44.11
C LYS A 122 -1.02 -2.61 42.61
N GLU A 123 -2.15 -3.01 42.02
CA GLU A 123 -2.45 -2.75 40.60
C GLU A 123 -2.52 -1.26 40.30
N ALA A 124 -3.12 -0.46 41.18
CA ALA A 124 -3.17 0.98 40.97
C ALA A 124 -1.80 1.67 41.15
N LEU A 125 -0.93 1.12 42.02
CA LEU A 125 0.40 1.65 42.28
C LEU A 125 1.42 1.28 41.17
N LEU A 126 1.20 0.17 40.49
CA LEU A 126 2.10 -0.37 39.48
C LEU A 126 2.44 0.63 38.32
N PRO A 127 1.46 1.25 37.63
CA PRO A 127 1.74 2.24 36.60
C PRO A 127 2.50 3.47 37.15
N ILE A 128 2.22 3.87 38.38
CA ILE A 128 2.92 4.99 39.02
C ILE A 128 4.42 4.67 39.18
N ARG A 129 4.74 3.45 39.61
CA ARG A 129 6.16 3.01 39.72
C ARG A 129 6.84 2.95 38.36
N LEU A 130 6.14 2.51 37.31
CA LEU A 130 6.67 2.49 35.94
C LEU A 130 6.88 3.91 35.39
N ASP A 131 5.92 4.84 35.62
CA ASP A 131 6.03 6.24 35.18
C ASP A 131 7.21 6.95 35.88
N ASN A 132 7.49 6.62 37.14
CA ASN A 132 8.63 7.11 37.92
C ASN A 132 9.95 6.37 37.57
N ASN A 133 9.96 5.45 36.60
CA ASN A 133 11.09 4.61 36.25
C ASN A 133 11.59 3.71 37.40
N ASP A 134 10.78 3.46 38.40
CA ASP A 134 11.08 2.52 39.50
C ASP A 134 10.72 1.09 39.07
N VAL A 135 11.51 0.57 38.15
CA VAL A 135 11.29 -0.73 37.51
C VAL A 135 11.39 -1.88 38.54
N THR A 136 12.19 -1.69 39.59
CA THR A 136 12.38 -2.69 40.63
C THR A 136 11.14 -2.81 41.53
N ALA A 137 10.56 -1.70 41.98
CA ALA A 137 9.32 -1.71 42.72
C ALA A 137 8.16 -2.21 41.87
N ALA A 138 8.12 -1.85 40.58
CA ALA A 138 7.11 -2.34 39.64
C ALA A 138 7.16 -3.88 39.48
N ALA A 139 8.37 -4.47 39.35
CA ALA A 139 8.56 -5.92 39.33
C ALA A 139 8.05 -6.59 40.61
N SER A 140 8.37 -6.02 41.79
CA SER A 140 7.92 -6.56 43.08
C SER A 140 6.39 -6.55 43.21
N LEU A 141 5.74 -5.45 42.78
CA LEU A 141 4.26 -5.35 42.79
C LEU A 141 3.64 -6.38 41.82
N ALA A 142 4.19 -6.52 40.62
CA ALA A 142 3.69 -7.48 39.65
C ALA A 142 3.88 -8.93 40.14
N GLU A 143 5.00 -9.27 40.77
CA GLU A 143 5.21 -10.58 41.40
C GLU A 143 4.20 -10.87 42.53
N ASP A 144 3.88 -9.87 43.33
CA ASP A 144 2.86 -10.03 44.40
C ASP A 144 1.47 -10.24 43.81
N ILE A 145 1.13 -9.55 42.73
CA ILE A 145 -0.15 -9.71 42.02
C ILE A 145 -0.23 -11.13 41.41
N VAL A 146 0.82 -11.60 40.76
CA VAL A 146 0.86 -12.96 40.18
C VAL A 146 0.86 -14.04 41.28
N ARG A 147 1.43 -13.76 42.45
CA ARG A 147 1.38 -14.71 43.58
C ARG A 147 -0.04 -14.86 44.11
N ALA A 148 -0.81 -13.76 44.12
CA ALA A 148 -2.23 -13.78 44.56
C ALA A 148 -3.15 -14.37 43.48
N SER A 149 -2.82 -14.18 42.21
CA SER A 149 -3.58 -14.62 41.03
C SER A 149 -2.62 -15.17 39.97
N PRO A 150 -2.26 -16.47 40.04
CA PRO A 150 -1.26 -17.06 39.16
C PRO A 150 -1.62 -17.11 37.66
N ASP A 151 -2.90 -16.98 37.34
CA ASP A 151 -3.49 -16.99 36.00
C ASP A 151 -3.41 -15.63 35.25
N ARG A 152 -2.87 -14.60 35.89
CA ARG A 152 -2.70 -13.26 35.31
C ARG A 152 -1.58 -13.23 34.26
N THR A 153 -1.89 -13.71 33.06
CA THR A 153 -0.95 -13.72 31.91
C THR A 153 -0.46 -12.30 31.56
N ASP A 154 -1.31 -11.30 31.71
CA ASP A 154 -0.96 -9.90 31.49
C ASP A 154 0.18 -9.42 32.42
N MET A 155 0.13 -9.82 33.68
CA MET A 155 1.18 -9.50 34.65
C MET A 155 2.45 -10.32 34.41
N LEU A 156 2.35 -11.57 33.98
CA LEU A 156 3.52 -12.37 33.56
C LEU A 156 4.21 -11.76 32.33
N GLN A 157 3.46 -11.29 31.34
CA GLN A 157 4.04 -10.60 30.18
C GLN A 157 4.71 -9.28 30.57
N LEU A 158 4.14 -8.53 31.52
CA LEU A 158 4.76 -7.34 32.07
C LEU A 158 6.07 -7.68 32.79
N LEU A 159 6.08 -8.70 33.66
CA LEU A 159 7.28 -9.19 34.36
C LEU A 159 8.38 -9.61 33.38
N LEU A 160 8.02 -10.36 32.35
CA LEU A 160 8.97 -10.76 31.30
C LEU A 160 9.62 -9.53 30.67
N SER A 161 8.82 -8.52 30.32
CA SER A 161 9.32 -7.29 29.72
C SER A 161 10.22 -6.50 30.67
N ILE A 162 9.88 -6.46 31.96
CA ILE A 162 10.67 -5.81 32.99
C ILE A 162 12.04 -6.52 33.15
N TYR A 163 12.03 -7.84 33.29
CA TYR A 163 13.26 -8.61 33.49
C TYR A 163 14.16 -8.58 32.24
N GLN A 164 13.58 -8.58 31.03
CA GLN A 164 14.35 -8.37 29.79
C GLN A 164 14.97 -6.97 29.73
N TYR A 165 14.26 -5.93 30.18
CA TYR A 165 14.81 -4.59 30.30
C TYR A 165 15.97 -4.51 31.30
N GLN A 166 15.83 -5.19 32.44
CA GLN A 166 16.87 -5.30 33.45
C GLN A 166 18.03 -6.23 33.05
N LYS A 167 17.90 -6.95 31.91
CA LYS A 167 18.83 -8.00 31.47
C LYS A 167 18.95 -9.15 32.49
N ASP A 168 17.91 -9.37 33.31
CA ASP A 168 17.85 -10.49 34.21
C ASP A 168 17.35 -11.74 33.46
N ASN A 169 18.30 -12.43 32.84
CA ASN A 169 18.04 -13.56 31.99
C ASN A 169 17.40 -14.74 32.77
N GLU A 170 17.81 -14.99 34.00
CA GLU A 170 17.28 -16.13 34.78
C GLU A 170 15.82 -15.88 35.19
N ARG A 171 15.46 -14.65 35.65
CA ARG A 171 14.07 -14.35 35.96
C ARG A 171 13.20 -14.27 34.70
N SER A 172 13.75 -13.82 33.59
CA SER A 172 13.05 -13.87 32.28
C SER A 172 12.70 -15.30 31.91
N LEU A 173 13.64 -16.24 32.04
CA LEU A 173 13.41 -17.67 31.76
C LEU A 173 12.36 -18.27 32.70
N GLN A 174 12.45 -18.01 34.01
CA GLN A 174 11.44 -18.45 34.97
C GLN A 174 10.04 -17.93 34.67
N THR A 175 9.96 -16.67 34.21
CA THR A 175 8.68 -16.07 33.80
C THR A 175 8.14 -16.73 32.53
N LEU A 176 9.00 -17.02 31.55
CA LEU A 176 8.62 -17.78 30.36
C LEU A 176 8.14 -19.21 30.69
N ASP A 177 8.76 -19.89 31.67
CA ASP A 177 8.28 -21.17 32.13
C ASP A 177 6.87 -21.06 32.74
N ARG A 178 6.60 -20.02 33.53
CA ARG A 178 5.25 -19.76 34.09
C ARG A 178 4.22 -19.46 32.98
N ILE A 179 4.60 -18.73 31.95
CA ILE A 179 3.73 -18.47 30.78
C ILE A 179 3.47 -19.78 30.03
N ALA A 180 4.49 -20.63 29.85
CA ALA A 180 4.36 -21.90 29.16
C ALA A 180 3.41 -22.89 29.89
N VAL A 181 3.30 -22.82 31.21
CA VAL A 181 2.33 -23.60 31.97
C VAL A 181 0.89 -23.26 31.61
N GLN A 182 0.62 -21.99 31.28
CA GLN A 182 -0.72 -21.48 30.95
C GLN A 182 -1.06 -21.59 29.47
N GLU A 183 -0.13 -21.18 28.59
CA GLU A 183 -0.34 -21.07 27.14
C GLU A 183 0.12 -22.36 26.38
N GLY A 184 0.80 -23.27 27.05
CA GLY A 184 1.53 -24.38 26.42
C GLY A 184 2.90 -23.92 25.89
N ASP A 185 3.83 -24.89 25.75
CA ASP A 185 5.09 -24.64 25.03
C ASP A 185 4.78 -24.45 23.55
N ASN A 186 5.13 -23.30 23.01
CA ASN A 186 4.93 -22.94 21.63
C ASN A 186 6.19 -22.29 21.04
N GLU A 187 6.19 -22.10 19.72
CA GLU A 187 7.31 -21.52 18.99
C GLU A 187 7.76 -20.18 19.59
N ARG A 188 6.84 -19.27 19.87
CA ARG A 188 7.14 -17.93 20.40
C ARG A 188 7.90 -17.99 21.72
N ILE A 189 7.45 -18.85 22.65
CA ILE A 189 8.08 -19.04 23.96
C ILE A 189 9.48 -19.66 23.77
N THR A 190 9.59 -20.71 22.97
CA THR A 190 10.88 -21.38 22.69
C THR A 190 11.85 -20.43 22.01
N MET A 191 11.44 -19.64 21.03
CA MET A 191 12.29 -18.64 20.38
C MET A 191 12.79 -17.58 21.35
N THR A 192 11.94 -17.11 22.26
CA THR A 192 12.35 -16.14 23.29
C THR A 192 13.34 -16.77 24.28
N LYS A 193 13.11 -18.02 24.71
CA LYS A 193 14.07 -18.77 25.53
C LYS A 193 15.43 -18.95 24.81
N LEU A 194 15.40 -19.30 23.51
CA LEU A 194 16.59 -19.43 22.68
C LEU A 194 17.41 -18.14 22.59
N GLN A 195 16.74 -17.00 22.37
CA GLN A 195 17.42 -15.70 22.35
C GLN A 195 18.16 -15.43 23.68
N ILE A 196 17.50 -15.74 24.81
CA ILE A 196 18.10 -15.59 26.14
C ILE A 196 19.26 -16.57 26.33
N TYR A 197 19.10 -17.87 26.00
CA TYR A 197 20.17 -18.87 26.12
C TYR A 197 21.37 -18.51 25.22
N ASN A 198 21.12 -18.05 24.00
CA ASN A 198 22.19 -17.61 23.11
C ASN A 198 22.93 -16.39 23.67
N ALA A 199 22.22 -15.42 24.26
CA ALA A 199 22.83 -14.26 24.91
C ALA A 199 23.66 -14.66 26.14
N MET A 200 23.32 -15.76 26.82
CA MET A 200 24.05 -16.34 27.93
C MET A 200 25.17 -17.30 27.50
N GLY A 201 25.24 -17.70 26.23
CA GLY A 201 26.14 -18.72 25.72
C GLY A 201 25.80 -20.15 26.21
N ASP A 202 24.55 -20.38 26.66
CA ASP A 202 24.10 -21.66 27.18
C ASP A 202 23.49 -22.56 26.10
N GLU A 203 24.35 -23.12 25.26
CA GLU A 203 23.96 -24.05 24.21
C GLU A 203 23.24 -25.30 24.75
N ARG A 204 23.54 -25.73 25.96
CA ARG A 204 22.95 -26.95 26.54
C ARG A 204 21.46 -26.74 26.82
N ARG A 205 21.10 -25.63 27.48
CA ARG A 205 19.69 -25.30 27.75
C ARG A 205 18.94 -24.97 26.45
N ALA A 206 19.56 -24.26 25.52
CA ALA A 206 19.01 -23.97 24.20
C ALA A 206 18.63 -25.24 23.44
N ARG A 207 19.57 -26.18 23.34
CA ARG A 207 19.33 -27.50 22.73
C ARG A 207 18.18 -28.24 23.39
N LYS A 208 18.19 -28.33 24.73
CA LYS A 208 17.14 -29.04 25.49
C LYS A 208 15.75 -28.45 25.20
N ALA A 209 15.63 -27.14 25.08
CA ALA A 209 14.36 -26.47 24.75
C ALA A 209 13.87 -26.85 23.35
N LEU A 210 14.76 -26.85 22.35
CA LEU A 210 14.43 -27.25 20.98
C LEU A 210 14.11 -28.76 20.89
N ASP A 211 14.85 -29.61 21.57
CA ASP A 211 14.58 -31.04 21.57
C ASP A 211 13.21 -31.35 22.20
N ALA A 212 12.85 -30.64 23.27
CA ALA A 212 11.52 -30.74 23.87
C ALA A 212 10.40 -30.27 22.93
N LEU A 213 10.60 -29.13 22.24
CA LEU A 213 9.63 -28.60 21.27
C LEU A 213 9.36 -29.62 20.14
N VAL A 214 10.42 -30.18 19.55
CA VAL A 214 10.31 -31.22 18.51
C VAL A 214 9.64 -32.50 19.05
N ALA A 215 9.95 -32.90 20.26
CA ALA A 215 9.38 -34.10 20.85
C ALA A 215 7.89 -33.97 21.21
N ASN A 216 7.48 -32.78 21.66
CA ASN A 216 6.09 -32.49 22.02
C ASN A 216 5.19 -32.27 20.79
N HIS A 217 5.78 -31.91 19.66
CA HIS A 217 5.06 -31.62 18.40
C HIS A 217 5.66 -32.44 17.23
N PRO A 218 5.58 -33.78 17.27
CA PRO A 218 6.26 -34.65 16.30
C PRO A 218 5.74 -34.54 14.87
N LEU A 219 4.48 -34.05 14.69
CA LEU A 219 3.85 -33.87 13.39
C LEU A 219 4.14 -32.48 12.77
N ASP A 220 4.65 -31.56 13.57
CA ASP A 220 5.02 -30.23 13.09
C ASP A 220 6.50 -30.23 12.66
N LEU A 221 6.71 -30.38 11.36
CA LEU A 221 8.04 -30.50 10.79
C LEU A 221 8.83 -29.18 10.84
N ASP A 222 8.18 -28.05 10.97
CA ASP A 222 8.83 -26.73 11.05
C ASP A 222 9.70 -26.61 12.31
N TYR A 223 9.34 -27.27 13.41
CA TYR A 223 10.19 -27.29 14.61
C TYR A 223 11.50 -28.05 14.40
N ARG A 224 11.52 -29.10 13.54
CA ARG A 224 12.77 -29.75 13.14
C ARG A 224 13.64 -28.84 12.27
N ILE A 225 13.02 -28.10 11.35
CA ILE A 225 13.73 -27.12 10.53
C ILE A 225 14.32 -26.02 11.41
N MET A 226 13.55 -25.52 12.37
CA MET A 226 14.01 -24.53 13.36
C MET A 226 15.23 -25.01 14.12
N ARG A 227 15.22 -26.28 14.62
CA ARG A 227 16.36 -26.87 15.31
C ARG A 227 17.56 -27.03 14.39
N GLY A 228 17.35 -27.45 13.15
CA GLY A 228 18.38 -27.52 12.11
C GLY A 228 19.01 -26.17 11.84
N ASN A 229 18.23 -25.12 11.68
CA ASN A 229 18.71 -23.75 11.48
C ASN A 229 19.53 -23.23 12.67
N TRP A 230 19.11 -23.56 13.88
CA TRP A 230 19.89 -23.25 15.10
C TRP A 230 21.23 -24.00 15.10
N TYR A 231 21.26 -25.29 14.75
CA TYR A 231 22.51 -26.03 14.62
C TYR A 231 23.42 -25.45 13.55
N LEU A 232 22.86 -25.04 12.41
CA LEU A 232 23.64 -24.41 11.33
C LEU A 232 24.30 -23.11 11.80
N GLY A 233 23.55 -22.26 12.54
CA GLY A 233 24.07 -21.03 13.14
C GLY A 233 25.22 -21.24 14.13
N LEU A 234 25.28 -22.41 14.79
CA LEU A 234 26.38 -22.82 15.67
C LEU A 234 27.52 -23.53 14.94
N GLY A 235 27.47 -23.66 13.61
CA GLY A 235 28.45 -24.45 12.84
C GLY A 235 28.33 -25.96 13.00
N LYS A 236 27.27 -26.47 13.67
CA LYS A 236 26.97 -27.90 13.82
C LYS A 236 26.29 -28.47 12.58
N LYS A 237 27.02 -28.47 11.48
CA LYS A 237 26.53 -28.69 10.11
C LYS A 237 25.95 -30.09 9.89
N ARG A 238 26.48 -31.13 10.55
CA ARG A 238 26.00 -32.51 10.43
C ARG A 238 24.63 -32.67 11.05
N GLU A 239 24.44 -32.09 12.24
CA GLU A 239 23.18 -32.09 12.97
C GLU A 239 22.09 -31.32 12.20
N ALA A 240 22.42 -30.16 11.67
CA ALA A 240 21.50 -29.36 10.83
C ALA A 240 21.01 -30.17 9.61
N LEU A 241 21.96 -30.78 8.87
CA LEU A 241 21.62 -31.57 7.69
C LEU A 241 20.79 -32.80 8.02
N ALA A 242 21.01 -33.41 9.20
CA ALA A 242 20.23 -34.57 9.65
C ALA A 242 18.76 -34.20 9.89
N ASP A 243 18.51 -33.03 10.51
CA ASP A 243 17.15 -32.51 10.72
C ASP A 243 16.45 -32.19 9.38
N TYR A 244 17.10 -31.49 8.48
CA TYR A 244 16.51 -31.14 7.16
C TYR A 244 16.20 -32.40 6.33
N ARG A 245 17.11 -33.37 6.32
CA ARG A 245 16.88 -34.66 5.62
C ARG A 245 15.76 -35.49 6.24
N ALA A 246 15.59 -35.40 7.56
CA ALA A 246 14.47 -36.06 8.22
C ALA A 246 13.14 -35.47 7.77
N VAL A 247 13.06 -34.15 7.65
CA VAL A 247 11.87 -33.47 7.10
C VAL A 247 11.62 -33.86 5.64
N LEU A 248 12.64 -33.80 4.77
CA LEU A 248 12.48 -34.19 3.36
C LEU A 248 12.22 -35.68 3.13
N LYS A 249 12.49 -36.54 4.11
CA LYS A 249 12.09 -37.95 4.04
C LYS A 249 10.58 -38.10 4.23
N GLU A 250 9.97 -37.25 5.06
CA GLU A 250 8.53 -37.26 5.33
C GLU A 250 7.79 -36.44 4.24
N GLU A 251 8.32 -35.26 3.91
CA GLU A 251 7.80 -34.35 2.89
C GLU A 251 8.90 -33.98 1.88
N PRO A 252 9.05 -34.71 0.76
CA PRO A 252 10.14 -34.53 -0.20
C PRO A 252 10.18 -33.15 -0.90
N GLU A 253 9.08 -32.42 -0.87
CA GLU A 253 8.94 -31.08 -1.47
C GLU A 253 8.62 -30.00 -0.41
N ASN A 254 9.00 -30.22 0.85
CA ASN A 254 8.85 -29.22 1.90
C ASN A 254 9.75 -28.01 1.58
N GLU A 255 9.13 -26.89 1.29
CA GLU A 255 9.78 -25.64 0.83
C GLU A 255 10.82 -25.13 1.83
N ASN A 256 10.44 -25.08 3.14
CA ASN A 256 11.30 -24.57 4.20
C ASN A 256 12.55 -25.43 4.39
N ALA A 257 12.41 -26.76 4.30
CA ALA A 257 13.53 -27.67 4.41
C ALA A 257 14.47 -27.58 3.19
N MET A 258 13.92 -27.42 1.98
CA MET A 258 14.71 -27.22 0.76
C MET A 258 15.48 -25.90 0.78
N LEU A 259 14.85 -24.82 1.24
CA LEU A 259 15.52 -23.51 1.45
C LEU A 259 16.66 -23.64 2.47
N SER A 260 16.41 -24.30 3.59
CA SER A 260 17.43 -24.51 4.63
C SER A 260 18.61 -25.38 4.15
N ILE A 261 18.36 -26.38 3.32
CA ILE A 261 19.43 -27.18 2.68
C ILE A 261 20.20 -26.34 1.66
N MET A 262 19.54 -25.51 0.90
CA MET A 262 20.21 -24.58 -0.03
C MET A 262 21.17 -23.65 0.73
N ASP A 263 20.73 -23.08 1.85
CA ASP A 263 21.56 -22.21 2.70
C ASP A 263 22.70 -23.00 3.35
N TYR A 264 22.45 -24.24 3.76
CA TYR A 264 23.51 -25.16 4.22
C TYR A 264 24.58 -25.36 3.14
N TYR A 265 24.20 -25.65 1.88
CA TYR A 265 25.15 -25.84 0.79
C TYR A 265 25.95 -24.57 0.50
N ARG A 266 25.32 -23.40 0.57
CA ARG A 266 26.04 -22.12 0.45
C ARG A 266 27.07 -21.90 1.57
N ALA A 267 26.68 -22.21 2.81
CA ALA A 267 27.59 -22.10 3.96
C ALA A 267 28.77 -23.06 3.88
N GLU A 268 28.65 -24.15 3.10
CA GLU A 268 29.71 -25.12 2.82
C GLU A 268 30.55 -24.77 1.57
N GLY A 269 30.20 -23.72 0.82
CA GLY A 269 30.83 -23.40 -0.46
C GLY A 269 30.50 -24.41 -1.57
N LEU A 270 29.41 -25.15 -1.42
CA LEU A 270 28.94 -26.16 -2.39
C LEU A 270 27.92 -25.52 -3.35
N ASP A 271 28.35 -24.49 -4.07
CA ASP A 271 27.49 -23.64 -4.89
C ASP A 271 26.67 -24.42 -5.92
N SER A 272 27.27 -25.43 -6.58
CA SER A 272 26.54 -26.26 -7.54
C SER A 272 25.38 -27.05 -6.92
N LEU A 273 25.51 -27.48 -5.67
CA LEU A 273 24.41 -28.16 -4.96
C LEU A 273 23.33 -27.16 -4.53
N ALA A 274 23.74 -25.99 -4.06
CA ALA A 274 22.80 -24.89 -3.74
C ALA A 274 22.01 -24.45 -4.97
N ASP A 275 22.66 -24.35 -6.13
CA ASP A 275 22.03 -24.02 -7.40
C ASP A 275 21.02 -25.09 -7.86
N ASN A 276 21.34 -26.37 -7.66
CA ASN A 276 20.40 -27.45 -7.95
C ASN A 276 19.15 -27.39 -7.06
N GLU A 277 19.30 -27.12 -5.77
CA GLU A 277 18.14 -26.98 -4.88
C GLU A 277 17.32 -25.73 -5.20
N ARG A 278 17.98 -24.60 -5.53
CA ARG A 278 17.27 -23.41 -6.02
C ARG A 278 16.43 -23.72 -7.26
N GLU A 279 17.00 -24.45 -8.23
CA GLU A 279 16.30 -24.82 -9.46
C GLU A 279 15.11 -25.75 -9.18
N ARG A 280 15.27 -26.74 -8.28
CA ARG A 280 14.17 -27.58 -7.85
C ARG A 280 13.03 -26.79 -7.24
N LEU A 281 13.34 -25.82 -6.35
CA LEU A 281 12.35 -24.91 -5.77
C LEU A 281 11.64 -24.08 -6.84
N LEU A 282 12.38 -23.52 -7.79
CA LEU A 282 11.81 -22.69 -8.85
C LEU A 282 10.86 -23.45 -9.79
N ILE A 283 11.12 -24.74 -10.02
CA ILE A 283 10.32 -25.57 -10.93
C ILE A 283 9.17 -26.27 -10.20
N SER A 284 9.28 -26.55 -8.90
CA SER A 284 8.24 -27.24 -8.15
C SER A 284 6.92 -26.46 -8.12
N PRO A 285 5.78 -27.11 -8.44
CA PRO A 285 4.47 -26.47 -8.33
C PRO A 285 4.03 -26.21 -6.88
N LYS A 286 4.70 -26.84 -5.89
CA LYS A 286 4.39 -26.70 -4.47
C LYS A 286 5.11 -25.54 -3.80
N THR A 287 6.16 -25.00 -4.43
CA THR A 287 6.86 -23.82 -3.94
C THR A 287 5.95 -22.60 -4.06
N SER A 288 5.87 -21.81 -3.00
CA SER A 288 5.09 -20.58 -2.96
C SER A 288 5.55 -19.58 -4.01
N GLN A 289 4.61 -18.76 -4.52
CA GLN A 289 4.92 -17.76 -5.53
C GLN A 289 5.92 -16.72 -5.00
N GLU A 290 5.78 -16.33 -3.73
CA GLU A 290 6.70 -15.41 -3.07
C GLU A 290 8.13 -15.94 -3.08
N THR A 291 8.31 -17.21 -2.74
CA THR A 291 9.64 -17.84 -2.75
C THR A 291 10.21 -17.93 -4.15
N LYS A 292 9.41 -18.32 -5.15
CA LYS A 292 9.86 -18.33 -6.55
C LYS A 292 10.31 -16.94 -7.00
N ILE A 293 9.53 -15.90 -6.73
CA ILE A 293 9.86 -14.52 -7.07
C ILE A 293 11.16 -14.08 -6.38
N PHE A 294 11.30 -14.38 -5.10
CA PHE A 294 12.51 -14.04 -4.34
C PHE A 294 13.75 -14.72 -4.90
N LEU A 295 13.70 -16.03 -5.11
CA LEU A 295 14.81 -16.81 -5.65
C LEU A 295 15.19 -16.38 -7.06
N LEU A 296 14.19 -16.11 -7.90
CA LEU A 296 14.40 -15.68 -9.28
C LEU A 296 15.04 -14.29 -9.35
N LYS A 297 14.54 -13.32 -8.59
CA LYS A 297 15.13 -11.98 -8.52
C LYS A 297 16.56 -12.01 -7.98
N THR A 298 16.83 -12.86 -6.98
CA THR A 298 18.16 -13.06 -6.42
C THR A 298 19.10 -13.66 -7.45
N TYR A 299 18.65 -14.66 -8.20
CA TYR A 299 19.42 -15.30 -9.27
C TYR A 299 19.75 -14.32 -10.41
N ILE A 300 18.76 -13.56 -10.88
CA ILE A 300 18.97 -12.54 -11.91
C ILE A 300 20.04 -11.54 -11.46
N ARG A 301 19.93 -11.02 -10.22
CA ARG A 301 20.91 -10.07 -9.68
C ARG A 301 22.33 -10.65 -9.62
N ALA A 302 22.48 -11.89 -9.18
CA ALA A 302 23.77 -12.56 -9.13
C ALA A 302 24.34 -12.80 -10.56
N SER A 303 23.50 -13.20 -11.50
CA SER A 303 23.85 -13.38 -12.92
C SER A 303 24.32 -12.08 -13.55
N GLU A 304 23.69 -10.95 -13.26
CA GLU A 304 24.11 -9.63 -13.75
C GLU A 304 25.47 -9.21 -13.21
N GLN A 305 25.73 -9.47 -11.92
CA GLN A 305 27.04 -9.16 -11.30
C GLN A 305 28.16 -10.04 -11.86
N ALA A 306 27.87 -11.27 -12.21
CA ALA A 306 28.82 -12.22 -12.79
C ALA A 306 29.01 -12.05 -14.30
N THR A 307 28.33 -11.08 -14.95
CA THR A 307 28.33 -10.89 -16.41
C THR A 307 27.94 -12.18 -17.17
N THR A 308 27.08 -13.00 -16.58
CA THR A 308 26.64 -14.27 -17.14
C THR A 308 25.78 -14.05 -18.39
N ASP A 309 25.87 -14.96 -19.36
CA ASP A 309 25.06 -14.92 -20.58
C ASP A 309 23.55 -15.04 -20.25
N SER A 310 22.76 -14.13 -20.83
CA SER A 310 21.30 -14.11 -20.69
C SER A 310 20.62 -15.43 -21.07
N THR A 311 21.28 -16.28 -21.87
CA THR A 311 20.76 -17.57 -22.32
C THR A 311 20.40 -18.47 -21.14
N GLN A 312 21.21 -18.52 -20.09
CA GLN A 312 20.95 -19.35 -18.91
C GLN A 312 19.71 -18.87 -18.15
N VAL A 313 19.58 -17.55 -17.98
CA VAL A 313 18.42 -16.95 -17.32
C VAL A 313 17.14 -17.24 -18.10
N LEU A 314 17.16 -17.09 -19.42
CA LEU A 314 16.02 -17.37 -20.30
C LEU A 314 15.64 -18.85 -20.31
N GLN A 315 16.62 -19.76 -20.29
CA GLN A 315 16.37 -21.20 -20.19
C GLN A 315 15.69 -21.55 -18.86
N LEU A 316 16.12 -20.92 -17.77
CA LEU A 316 15.48 -21.10 -16.46
C LEU A 316 14.02 -20.64 -16.49
N PHE A 317 13.73 -19.44 -17.02
CA PHE A 317 12.35 -18.96 -17.19
C PHE A 317 11.51 -19.94 -18.02
N ARG A 318 12.06 -20.43 -19.14
CA ARG A 318 11.35 -21.39 -19.99
C ARG A 318 10.97 -22.67 -19.23
N ARG A 319 11.87 -23.18 -18.37
CA ARG A 319 11.60 -24.36 -17.56
C ARG A 319 10.57 -24.09 -16.47
N ILE A 320 10.61 -22.93 -15.80
CA ILE A 320 9.63 -22.53 -14.79
C ILE A 320 8.23 -22.41 -15.42
N LEU A 321 8.13 -21.77 -16.58
CA LEU A 321 6.88 -21.52 -17.28
C LEU A 321 6.31 -22.76 -18.02
N GLN A 322 7.01 -23.91 -18.03
CA GLN A 322 6.43 -25.19 -18.42
C GLN A 322 5.45 -25.72 -17.38
N GLN A 323 5.54 -25.25 -16.15
CA GLN A 323 4.59 -25.59 -15.09
C GLN A 323 3.52 -24.49 -14.97
N PRO A 324 2.27 -24.84 -14.65
CA PRO A 324 1.24 -23.85 -14.34
C PRO A 324 1.71 -22.90 -13.24
N GLN A 325 1.49 -21.61 -13.45
CA GLN A 325 1.76 -20.58 -12.45
C GLN A 325 0.44 -20.05 -11.90
N PRO A 326 0.37 -19.65 -10.61
CA PRO A 326 -0.86 -19.16 -10.01
C PRO A 326 -1.28 -17.78 -10.54
N ASP A 327 -0.33 -16.99 -11.06
CA ASP A 327 -0.52 -15.65 -11.61
C ASP A 327 0.51 -15.30 -12.67
N THR A 328 0.47 -14.07 -13.18
CA THR A 328 1.36 -13.56 -14.25
C THR A 328 2.73 -13.09 -13.76
N SER A 329 3.00 -13.05 -12.46
CA SER A 329 4.20 -12.42 -11.86
C SER A 329 5.51 -12.92 -12.47
N ILE A 330 5.65 -14.22 -12.72
CA ILE A 330 6.88 -14.78 -13.33
C ILE A 330 7.06 -14.31 -14.77
N LYS A 331 5.97 -14.20 -15.53
CA LYS A 331 5.99 -13.68 -16.90
C LYS A 331 6.32 -12.19 -16.95
N GLU A 332 5.83 -11.43 -15.97
CA GLU A 332 6.13 -10.01 -15.82
C GLU A 332 7.61 -9.77 -15.45
N ILE A 333 8.18 -10.62 -14.58
CA ILE A 333 9.63 -10.59 -14.29
C ILE A 333 10.44 -10.92 -15.54
N LEU A 334 10.00 -11.92 -16.33
CA LEU A 334 10.64 -12.24 -17.60
C LEU A 334 10.59 -11.05 -18.56
N LEU A 335 9.44 -10.41 -18.72
CA LEU A 335 9.27 -9.23 -19.57
C LEU A 335 10.18 -8.09 -19.12
N ALA A 336 10.23 -7.78 -17.82
CA ALA A 336 11.11 -6.76 -17.26
C ALA A 336 12.60 -7.08 -17.54
N TYR A 337 12.99 -8.34 -17.40
CA TYR A 337 14.35 -8.80 -17.74
C TYR A 337 14.67 -8.62 -19.22
N MET A 338 13.72 -8.99 -20.11
CA MET A 338 13.88 -8.81 -21.57
C MET A 338 14.00 -7.34 -21.96
N GLN A 339 13.22 -6.46 -21.33
CA GLN A 339 13.31 -5.00 -21.53
C GLN A 339 14.66 -4.46 -21.07
N GLN A 340 15.14 -4.85 -19.90
CA GLN A 340 16.45 -4.45 -19.38
C GLN A 340 17.60 -4.88 -20.33
N LYS A 341 17.45 -6.03 -20.98
CA LYS A 341 18.43 -6.56 -21.97
C LYS A 341 18.23 -6.05 -23.39
N ASN A 342 17.29 -5.14 -23.63
CA ASN A 342 16.94 -4.63 -24.95
C ASN A 342 16.70 -5.76 -25.97
N MET A 343 15.98 -6.81 -25.56
CA MET A 343 15.67 -7.93 -26.44
C MET A 343 14.71 -7.55 -27.59
N PRO A 344 14.70 -8.30 -28.69
CA PRO A 344 13.83 -8.02 -29.83
C PRO A 344 12.35 -7.94 -29.41
N ARG A 345 11.63 -6.96 -29.94
CA ARG A 345 10.22 -6.71 -29.63
C ARG A 345 9.31 -7.90 -29.92
N ASP A 346 9.58 -8.62 -31.00
CA ASP A 346 8.80 -9.83 -31.39
C ASP A 346 8.86 -10.91 -30.28
N THR A 347 10.02 -11.06 -29.65
CA THR A 347 10.19 -12.01 -28.54
C THR A 347 9.38 -11.56 -27.32
N MET A 348 9.39 -10.26 -27.01
CA MET A 348 8.58 -9.68 -25.93
C MET A 348 7.08 -9.78 -26.23
N LYS A 349 6.67 -9.60 -27.51
CA LYS A 349 5.28 -9.76 -27.94
C LYS A 349 4.69 -11.11 -27.53
N THR A 350 5.46 -12.19 -27.70
CA THR A 350 5.02 -13.55 -27.31
C THR A 350 4.73 -13.65 -25.79
N VAL A 351 5.57 -13.04 -24.97
CA VAL A 351 5.38 -13.03 -23.50
C VAL A 351 4.16 -12.17 -23.13
N LEU A 352 4.01 -11.00 -23.73
CA LEU A 352 2.87 -10.10 -23.50
C LEU A 352 1.54 -10.77 -23.87
N VAL A 353 1.47 -11.47 -25.01
CA VAL A 353 0.26 -12.24 -25.39
C VAL A 353 -0.02 -13.30 -24.35
N SER A 354 1.00 -14.05 -23.91
CA SER A 354 0.83 -15.07 -22.87
C SER A 354 0.39 -14.50 -21.52
N ILE A 355 0.74 -13.25 -21.19
CA ILE A 355 0.21 -12.56 -20.01
C ILE A 355 -1.30 -12.29 -20.19
N LEU A 356 -1.73 -11.83 -21.35
CA LEU A 356 -3.15 -11.59 -21.64
C LEU A 356 -3.99 -12.87 -21.74
N ASP A 357 -3.39 -13.99 -22.11
CA ASP A 357 -4.07 -15.30 -22.10
C ASP A 357 -4.40 -15.73 -20.66
N ASP A 358 -3.51 -15.47 -19.70
CA ASP A 358 -3.72 -15.79 -18.28
C ASP A 358 -4.55 -14.69 -17.55
N SER A 359 -4.36 -13.42 -17.91
CA SER A 359 -4.95 -12.25 -17.27
C SER A 359 -5.41 -11.25 -18.32
N PRO A 360 -6.62 -11.46 -18.88
CA PRO A 360 -7.16 -10.60 -19.94
C PRO A 360 -7.37 -9.14 -19.52
N GLU A 361 -7.46 -8.87 -18.21
CA GLU A 361 -7.58 -7.54 -17.61
C GLU A 361 -6.24 -6.82 -17.43
N ASN A 362 -5.11 -7.43 -17.75
CA ASN A 362 -3.80 -6.81 -17.55
C ASN A 362 -3.60 -5.58 -18.46
N VAL A 363 -3.79 -4.39 -17.87
CA VAL A 363 -3.72 -3.09 -18.55
C VAL A 363 -2.35 -2.88 -19.19
N GLN A 364 -1.27 -3.17 -18.46
CA GLN A 364 0.10 -2.90 -18.92
C GLN A 364 0.47 -3.72 -20.14
N ALA A 365 0.18 -5.03 -20.13
CA ALA A 365 0.48 -5.91 -21.25
C ALA A 365 -0.32 -5.52 -22.50
N ARG A 366 -1.61 -5.21 -22.32
CA ARG A 366 -2.50 -4.80 -23.42
C ARG A 366 -2.08 -3.47 -24.02
N THR A 367 -1.82 -2.46 -23.18
CA THR A 367 -1.34 -1.16 -23.67
C THR A 367 -0.04 -1.29 -24.46
N THR A 368 0.91 -2.08 -23.93
CA THR A 368 2.19 -2.30 -24.61
C THR A 368 1.99 -2.94 -25.99
N LEU A 369 1.14 -3.96 -26.11
CA LEU A 369 0.84 -4.61 -27.39
C LEU A 369 0.14 -3.65 -28.37
N ILE A 370 -0.80 -2.82 -27.92
CA ILE A 370 -1.47 -1.82 -28.75
C ILE A 370 -0.47 -0.79 -29.28
N LEU A 371 0.44 -0.30 -28.42
CA LEU A 371 1.47 0.65 -28.84
C LEU A 371 2.45 0.03 -29.85
N MET A 372 2.82 -1.24 -29.67
CA MET A 372 3.63 -1.96 -30.66
C MET A 372 2.92 -2.10 -32.02
N ALA A 373 1.62 -2.36 -32.02
CA ALA A 373 0.81 -2.41 -33.23
C ALA A 373 0.70 -1.02 -33.89
N ASN A 374 0.54 0.04 -33.10
CA ASN A 374 0.49 1.43 -33.58
C ASN A 374 1.80 1.86 -34.29
N GLU A 375 2.95 1.55 -33.68
CA GLU A 375 4.26 1.84 -34.31
C GLU A 375 4.43 1.16 -35.68
N ASN A 376 3.85 -0.02 -35.85
CA ASN A 376 3.84 -0.76 -37.12
C ASN A 376 2.69 -0.31 -38.06
N LYS A 377 1.86 0.66 -37.66
CA LYS A 377 0.64 1.10 -38.36
C LYS A 377 -0.34 -0.05 -38.63
N ASP A 378 -0.33 -1.09 -37.79
CA ASP A 378 -1.24 -2.23 -37.86
C ASP A 378 -2.52 -1.91 -37.07
N TYR A 379 -3.38 -1.10 -37.69
CA TYR A 379 -4.61 -0.63 -37.07
C TYR A 379 -5.61 -1.75 -36.82
N ALA A 380 -5.62 -2.79 -37.68
CA ALA A 380 -6.46 -3.97 -37.47
C ALA A 380 -6.07 -4.71 -36.20
N GLU A 381 -4.77 -4.87 -35.93
CA GLU A 381 -4.28 -5.49 -34.70
C GLU A 381 -4.55 -4.60 -33.48
N MET A 382 -4.42 -3.26 -33.61
CA MET A 382 -4.81 -2.32 -32.55
C MET A 382 -6.28 -2.51 -32.14
N ILE A 383 -7.19 -2.58 -33.13
CA ILE A 383 -8.63 -2.80 -32.89
C ILE A 383 -8.85 -4.15 -32.21
N ARG A 384 -8.19 -5.22 -32.70
CA ARG A 384 -8.30 -6.57 -32.12
C ARG A 384 -7.88 -6.59 -30.65
N LEU A 385 -6.86 -5.84 -30.27
CA LEU A 385 -6.32 -5.78 -28.91
C LEU A 385 -7.12 -4.83 -28.01
N ALA A 386 -7.52 -3.65 -28.51
CA ALA A 386 -8.18 -2.63 -27.69
C ALA A 386 -9.67 -2.89 -27.47
N LYS A 387 -10.38 -3.49 -28.44
CA LYS A 387 -11.81 -3.74 -28.33
C LYS A 387 -12.22 -4.60 -27.11
N PRO A 388 -11.55 -5.73 -26.80
CA PRO A 388 -11.84 -6.50 -25.59
C PRO A 388 -11.54 -5.75 -24.29
N ALA A 389 -10.62 -4.78 -24.29
CA ALA A 389 -10.28 -4.00 -23.12
C ALA A 389 -11.50 -3.25 -22.54
N LEU A 390 -12.42 -2.79 -23.39
CA LEU A 390 -13.64 -2.09 -22.93
C LEU A 390 -14.54 -2.99 -22.07
N GLN A 391 -14.41 -4.31 -22.18
CA GLN A 391 -15.14 -5.28 -21.35
C GLN A 391 -14.36 -5.59 -20.06
N TYR A 392 -13.05 -5.80 -20.18
CA TYR A 392 -12.21 -6.20 -19.04
C TYR A 392 -11.82 -5.02 -18.13
N ASN A 393 -11.71 -3.83 -18.70
CA ASN A 393 -11.28 -2.60 -18.00
C ASN A 393 -12.22 -1.44 -18.37
N PRO A 394 -13.53 -1.49 -18.00
CA PRO A 394 -14.54 -0.54 -18.47
C PRO A 394 -14.29 0.90 -18.01
N ASP A 395 -13.58 1.10 -16.90
CA ASP A 395 -13.27 2.40 -16.33
C ASP A 395 -11.92 2.97 -16.82
N GLU A 396 -11.19 2.22 -17.67
CA GLU A 396 -9.90 2.65 -18.23
C GLU A 396 -10.13 3.31 -19.61
N TRP A 397 -10.52 4.58 -19.60
CA TRP A 397 -10.89 5.35 -20.81
C TRP A 397 -9.76 5.51 -21.83
N ALA A 398 -8.49 5.28 -21.40
CA ALA A 398 -7.35 5.25 -22.32
C ALA A 398 -7.51 4.20 -23.42
N PHE A 399 -8.14 3.05 -23.12
CA PHE A 399 -8.43 2.04 -24.14
C PHE A 399 -9.49 2.50 -25.14
N SER A 400 -10.47 3.29 -24.70
CA SER A 400 -11.44 3.90 -25.62
C SER A 400 -10.76 4.87 -26.57
N TYR A 401 -9.85 5.69 -26.09
CA TYR A 401 -9.06 6.60 -26.93
C TYR A 401 -8.17 5.82 -27.93
N LEU A 402 -7.45 4.79 -27.46
CA LEU A 402 -6.60 3.97 -28.34
C LEU A 402 -7.41 3.21 -29.40
N LEU A 403 -8.58 2.68 -29.03
CA LEU A 403 -9.49 2.02 -29.97
C LEU A 403 -10.03 3.00 -31.01
N ALA A 404 -10.45 4.18 -30.55
CA ALA A 404 -10.96 5.23 -31.45
C ALA A 404 -9.89 5.73 -32.40
N THR A 405 -8.65 5.90 -31.91
CA THR A 405 -7.50 6.24 -32.76
C THR A 405 -7.30 5.20 -33.86
N ALA A 406 -7.36 3.90 -33.49
CA ALA A 406 -7.24 2.83 -34.47
C ALA A 406 -8.37 2.85 -35.51
N TYR A 407 -9.62 3.04 -35.08
CA TYR A 407 -10.77 3.19 -35.99
C TYR A 407 -10.63 4.39 -36.92
N TYR A 408 -10.19 5.54 -36.39
CA TYR A 408 -10.01 6.75 -37.18
C TYR A 408 -8.94 6.56 -38.27
N MET A 409 -7.80 5.95 -37.90
CA MET A 409 -6.70 5.68 -38.82
C MET A 409 -7.02 4.58 -39.84
N ASP A 410 -7.98 3.70 -39.54
CA ASP A 410 -8.47 2.63 -40.44
C ASP A 410 -9.68 3.10 -41.30
N GLY A 411 -10.10 4.35 -41.20
CA GLY A 411 -11.24 4.91 -41.96
C GLY A 411 -12.60 4.43 -41.51
N GLN A 412 -12.73 4.05 -40.22
CA GLN A 412 -13.96 3.58 -39.60
C GLN A 412 -14.52 4.69 -38.68
N GLU A 413 -14.86 5.85 -39.27
CA GLU A 413 -15.21 7.07 -38.56
C GLU A 413 -16.45 6.90 -37.65
N LYS A 414 -17.45 6.10 -38.07
CA LYS A 414 -18.67 5.87 -37.27
C LYS A 414 -18.35 5.13 -35.98
N GLU A 415 -17.54 4.10 -36.07
CA GLU A 415 -17.07 3.31 -34.91
C GLU A 415 -16.21 4.17 -33.98
N CYS A 416 -15.34 5.01 -34.55
CA CYS A 416 -14.53 5.99 -33.81
C CYS A 416 -15.44 6.93 -33.00
N ILE A 417 -16.41 7.58 -33.65
CA ILE A 417 -17.34 8.52 -33.00
C ILE A 417 -18.11 7.82 -31.87
N ASN A 418 -18.67 6.63 -32.12
CA ASN A 418 -19.45 5.90 -31.13
C ASN A 418 -18.64 5.59 -29.85
N VAL A 419 -17.36 5.29 -29.98
CA VAL A 419 -16.49 5.01 -28.84
C VAL A 419 -16.13 6.30 -28.11
N LEU A 420 -15.80 7.37 -28.86
CA LEU A 420 -15.39 8.66 -28.27
C LEU A 420 -16.54 9.40 -27.60
N GLU A 421 -17.76 9.36 -28.15
CA GLU A 421 -18.94 9.98 -27.50
C GLU A 421 -19.17 9.36 -26.12
N LYS A 422 -19.09 8.02 -25.99
CA LYS A 422 -19.20 7.35 -24.70
C LYS A 422 -18.05 7.72 -23.73
N ALA A 423 -16.84 7.82 -24.26
CA ALA A 423 -15.70 8.21 -23.44
C ALA A 423 -15.80 9.68 -22.98
N ALA A 424 -16.24 10.57 -23.86
CA ALA A 424 -16.44 12.00 -23.56
C ALA A 424 -17.52 12.25 -22.49
N ASP A 425 -18.56 11.41 -22.46
CA ASP A 425 -19.65 11.51 -21.47
C ASP A 425 -19.22 11.04 -20.06
N ASN A 426 -18.14 10.25 -19.94
CA ASN A 426 -17.78 9.56 -18.71
C ASN A 426 -16.37 9.85 -18.21
N VAL A 427 -15.48 10.45 -19.02
CA VAL A 427 -14.12 10.78 -18.60
C VAL A 427 -14.15 11.84 -17.50
N ASP A 428 -13.37 11.62 -16.44
CA ASP A 428 -13.22 12.59 -15.35
C ASP A 428 -12.19 13.67 -15.77
N GLU A 429 -12.70 14.84 -16.20
CA GLU A 429 -11.86 15.95 -16.69
C GLU A 429 -10.89 16.49 -15.63
N ASP A 430 -11.22 16.38 -14.34
CA ASP A 430 -10.36 16.87 -13.26
C ASP A 430 -9.23 15.88 -12.98
N LYS A 431 -9.52 14.59 -13.10
CA LYS A 431 -8.60 13.48 -12.79
C LYS A 431 -7.70 13.16 -13.97
N ASP A 432 -8.31 13.10 -15.19
CA ASP A 432 -7.66 12.63 -16.40
C ASP A 432 -7.63 13.71 -17.49
N LYS A 433 -7.28 14.94 -17.08
CA LYS A 433 -7.27 16.14 -17.92
C LYS A 433 -6.63 15.92 -19.30
N GLN A 434 -5.48 15.26 -19.34
CA GLN A 434 -4.76 15.04 -20.59
C GLN A 434 -5.53 14.09 -21.52
N LEU A 435 -6.13 13.03 -20.96
CA LEU A 435 -6.92 12.09 -21.73
C LEU A 435 -8.22 12.72 -22.25
N ALA A 436 -8.90 13.53 -21.42
CA ALA A 436 -10.09 14.28 -21.85
C ALA A 436 -9.80 15.21 -23.05
N VAL A 437 -8.67 15.91 -23.01
CA VAL A 437 -8.19 16.75 -24.12
C VAL A 437 -8.00 15.91 -25.39
N GLN A 438 -7.38 14.74 -25.30
CA GLN A 438 -7.16 13.86 -26.44
C GLN A 438 -8.48 13.29 -27.00
N ILE A 439 -9.40 12.89 -26.12
CA ILE A 439 -10.74 12.39 -26.51
C ILE A 439 -11.52 13.46 -27.25
N TYR A 440 -11.62 14.68 -26.71
CA TYR A 440 -12.36 15.77 -27.34
C TYR A 440 -11.73 16.25 -28.64
N GLY A 441 -10.39 16.27 -28.72
CA GLY A 441 -9.69 16.65 -29.93
C GLY A 441 -9.97 15.66 -31.08
N LEU A 442 -9.76 14.36 -30.85
CA LEU A 442 -10.02 13.33 -31.85
C LEU A 442 -11.52 13.21 -32.21
N LEU A 443 -12.42 13.42 -31.23
CA LEU A 443 -13.86 13.45 -31.47
C LEU A 443 -14.23 14.61 -32.42
N GLY A 444 -13.60 15.77 -32.26
CA GLY A 444 -13.77 16.92 -33.14
C GLY A 444 -13.37 16.58 -34.57
N ASP A 445 -12.18 15.99 -34.79
CA ASP A 445 -11.70 15.57 -36.10
C ASP A 445 -12.63 14.53 -36.74
N ALA A 446 -13.03 13.51 -36.00
CA ALA A 446 -13.90 12.44 -36.50
C ALA A 446 -15.32 12.94 -36.83
N LEU A 447 -15.88 13.85 -36.05
CA LEU A 447 -17.20 14.42 -36.33
C LEU A 447 -17.18 15.31 -37.57
N HIS A 448 -16.09 16.08 -37.78
CA HIS A 448 -15.95 16.89 -38.97
C HIS A 448 -15.84 16.02 -40.25
N SER A 449 -15.06 14.95 -40.20
CA SER A 449 -14.88 14.04 -41.36
C SER A 449 -16.18 13.43 -41.88
N VAL A 450 -17.23 13.29 -41.03
CA VAL A 450 -18.57 12.83 -41.43
C VAL A 450 -19.58 13.96 -41.63
N GLY A 451 -19.15 15.22 -41.64
CA GLY A 451 -20.01 16.39 -41.87
C GLY A 451 -20.89 16.82 -40.71
N ARG A 452 -20.59 16.35 -39.47
CA ARG A 452 -21.28 16.77 -38.22
C ARG A 452 -20.59 18.02 -37.64
N ASN A 453 -20.46 19.09 -38.45
CA ASN A 453 -19.64 20.26 -38.15
C ASN A 453 -20.00 20.94 -36.83
N ALA A 454 -21.30 21.09 -36.52
CA ALA A 454 -21.74 21.72 -35.29
C ALA A 454 -21.33 20.94 -34.02
N ASP A 455 -21.34 19.63 -34.09
CA ASP A 455 -20.92 18.77 -32.97
C ASP A 455 -19.39 18.71 -32.87
N SER A 456 -18.69 18.72 -34.01
CA SER A 456 -17.21 18.84 -34.07
C SER A 456 -16.73 20.12 -33.34
N TYR A 457 -17.36 21.25 -33.61
CA TYR A 457 -16.99 22.53 -32.98
C TYR A 457 -17.24 22.51 -31.47
N LYS A 458 -18.32 21.85 -30.98
CA LYS A 458 -18.54 21.67 -29.55
C LYS A 458 -17.44 20.81 -28.91
N ALA A 459 -17.01 19.76 -29.59
CA ALA A 459 -15.93 18.91 -29.12
C ALA A 459 -14.61 19.69 -29.02
N TYR A 460 -14.27 20.47 -30.04
CA TYR A 460 -13.10 21.35 -29.99
C TYR A 460 -13.20 22.44 -28.90
N ASP A 461 -14.37 23.04 -28.71
CA ASP A 461 -14.59 24.01 -27.64
C ASP A 461 -14.38 23.36 -26.25
N ASN A 462 -14.82 22.11 -26.03
CA ASN A 462 -14.55 21.36 -24.80
C ASN A 462 -13.06 21.08 -24.63
N CYS A 463 -12.38 20.63 -25.68
CA CYS A 463 -10.93 20.43 -25.66
C CYS A 463 -10.19 21.70 -25.24
N LEU A 464 -10.48 22.83 -25.92
CA LEU A 464 -9.82 24.11 -25.69
C LEU A 464 -10.23 24.81 -24.38
N ARG A 465 -11.38 24.48 -23.82
CA ARG A 465 -11.79 24.89 -22.47
C ARG A 465 -10.89 24.26 -21.41
N ILE A 466 -10.51 23.00 -21.61
CA ILE A 466 -9.64 22.24 -20.69
C ILE A 466 -8.19 22.67 -20.89
N ASP A 467 -7.73 22.75 -22.13
CA ASP A 467 -6.39 23.20 -22.49
C ASP A 467 -6.38 24.05 -23.76
N GLY A 468 -6.40 25.35 -23.59
CA GLY A 468 -6.41 26.33 -24.68
C GLY A 468 -5.11 26.44 -25.48
N THR A 469 -4.11 25.60 -25.22
CA THR A 469 -2.79 25.61 -25.87
C THR A 469 -2.58 24.46 -26.84
N GLN A 470 -3.63 23.67 -27.12
CA GLN A 470 -3.56 22.52 -28.03
C GLN A 470 -3.44 22.99 -29.48
N ASN A 471 -2.20 23.20 -29.97
CA ASN A 471 -1.93 23.72 -31.31
C ASN A 471 -2.57 22.90 -32.43
N PRO A 472 -2.52 21.54 -32.44
CA PRO A 472 -3.20 20.77 -33.48
C PRO A 472 -4.70 21.03 -33.54
N VAL A 473 -5.36 21.09 -32.39
CA VAL A 473 -6.80 21.35 -32.28
C VAL A 473 -7.13 22.77 -32.71
N LEU A 474 -6.35 23.79 -32.26
CA LEU A 474 -6.50 25.17 -32.68
C LEU A 474 -6.37 25.29 -34.20
N ASN A 475 -5.42 24.60 -34.82
CA ASN A 475 -5.21 24.61 -36.25
C ASN A 475 -6.37 23.98 -37.01
N ASN A 476 -6.75 22.74 -36.63
CA ASN A 476 -7.81 22.03 -37.32
C ASN A 476 -9.14 22.74 -37.20
N TYR A 477 -9.47 23.23 -36.01
CA TYR A 477 -10.68 24.02 -35.77
C TYR A 477 -10.68 25.32 -36.64
N ALA A 478 -9.57 26.04 -36.66
CA ALA A 478 -9.46 27.28 -37.49
C ALA A 478 -9.62 26.96 -38.97
N TYR A 479 -8.97 25.93 -39.47
CA TYR A 479 -9.07 25.49 -40.85
C TYR A 479 -10.51 25.10 -41.23
N TYR A 480 -11.13 24.20 -40.50
CA TYR A 480 -12.49 23.73 -40.75
C TYR A 480 -13.53 24.87 -40.64
N LEU A 481 -13.40 25.73 -39.63
CA LEU A 481 -14.29 26.88 -39.48
C LEU A 481 -14.19 27.84 -40.68
N SER A 482 -13.00 28.00 -41.27
CA SER A 482 -12.79 28.82 -42.43
C SER A 482 -13.37 28.21 -43.72
N GLU A 483 -13.24 26.87 -43.89
CA GLU A 483 -13.77 26.15 -45.06
C GLU A 483 -15.32 26.06 -45.04
N ASP A 484 -15.90 25.93 -43.84
CA ASP A 484 -17.35 25.89 -43.68
C ASP A 484 -18.05 27.26 -43.79
N GLY A 485 -17.29 28.33 -44.12
CA GLY A 485 -17.82 29.68 -44.24
C GLY A 485 -18.22 30.31 -42.89
N GLY A 486 -17.61 29.86 -41.79
CA GLY A 486 -17.84 30.38 -40.44
C GLY A 486 -17.12 31.69 -40.15
N ASP A 487 -16.92 31.96 -38.85
CA ASP A 487 -16.28 33.20 -38.35
C ASP A 487 -14.77 33.21 -38.67
N LEU A 488 -14.41 33.87 -39.77
CA LEU A 488 -13.02 34.01 -40.25
C LEU A 488 -12.14 34.80 -39.27
N ASP A 489 -12.68 35.71 -38.45
CA ASP A 489 -11.89 36.48 -37.49
C ASP A 489 -11.54 35.58 -36.29
N ARG A 490 -12.47 34.74 -35.84
CA ARG A 490 -12.21 33.71 -34.85
C ARG A 490 -11.19 32.70 -35.36
N ALA A 491 -11.34 32.22 -36.59
CA ALA A 491 -10.41 31.28 -37.22
C ALA A 491 -8.99 31.88 -37.28
N ALA A 492 -8.86 33.14 -37.75
CA ALA A 492 -7.57 33.83 -37.80
C ALA A 492 -6.94 34.00 -36.42
N SER A 493 -7.75 34.31 -35.40
CA SER A 493 -7.26 34.43 -34.01
C SER A 493 -6.71 33.11 -33.45
N MET A 494 -7.37 31.97 -33.75
CA MET A 494 -6.91 30.63 -33.34
C MET A 494 -5.62 30.22 -34.06
N SER A 495 -5.61 30.35 -35.39
CA SER A 495 -4.45 30.04 -36.21
C SER A 495 -3.24 30.92 -35.91
N LEU A 496 -3.45 32.19 -35.55
CA LEU A 496 -2.36 33.08 -35.11
C LEU A 496 -1.69 32.59 -33.83
N LYS A 497 -2.42 31.92 -32.94
CA LYS A 497 -1.81 31.34 -31.73
C LYS A 497 -0.85 30.18 -32.11
N THR A 498 -1.23 29.36 -33.09
CA THR A 498 -0.40 28.19 -33.50
C THR A 498 0.91 28.66 -34.13
N ILE A 499 0.90 29.66 -35.04
CA ILE A 499 2.14 30.17 -35.62
C ILE A 499 3.01 30.97 -34.63
N LYS A 500 2.43 31.54 -33.56
CA LYS A 500 3.22 32.13 -32.45
C LYS A 500 3.94 31.08 -31.64
N ALA A 501 3.31 29.92 -31.41
CA ALA A 501 3.90 28.80 -30.70
C ALA A 501 4.96 28.05 -31.55
N GLU A 502 4.67 27.87 -32.86
CA GLU A 502 5.51 27.12 -33.79
C GLU A 502 5.69 27.90 -35.10
N PRO A 503 6.58 28.90 -35.11
CA PRO A 503 6.69 29.86 -36.22
C PRO A 503 7.14 29.26 -37.56
N ASN A 504 7.72 28.07 -37.55
CA ASN A 504 8.25 27.40 -38.74
C ASN A 504 7.43 26.16 -39.15
N ASN A 505 6.28 25.92 -38.51
CA ASN A 505 5.41 24.82 -38.88
C ASN A 505 4.66 25.15 -40.18
N SER A 506 4.98 24.43 -41.27
CA SER A 506 4.44 24.67 -42.62
C SER A 506 2.91 24.56 -42.65
N THR A 507 2.31 23.61 -41.96
CA THR A 507 0.87 23.38 -41.90
C THR A 507 0.15 24.53 -41.18
N TYR A 508 0.72 25.05 -40.08
CA TYR A 508 0.11 26.16 -39.34
C TYR A 508 0.22 27.48 -40.13
N LEU A 509 1.35 27.70 -40.78
CA LEU A 509 1.55 28.86 -41.67
C LEU A 509 0.59 28.83 -42.86
N ASP A 510 0.38 27.68 -43.48
CA ASP A 510 -0.56 27.46 -44.57
C ASP A 510 -2.01 27.78 -44.14
N THR A 511 -2.45 27.17 -43.03
CA THR A 511 -3.80 27.43 -42.49
C THR A 511 -4.03 28.92 -42.24
N TYR A 512 -3.06 29.64 -41.68
CA TYR A 512 -3.19 31.07 -41.46
C TYR A 512 -3.23 31.86 -42.77
N ALA A 513 -2.38 31.51 -43.74
CA ALA A 513 -2.37 32.09 -45.05
C ALA A 513 -3.70 31.90 -45.79
N TRP A 514 -4.27 30.70 -45.72
CA TRP A 514 -5.55 30.38 -46.31
C TRP A 514 -6.70 31.17 -45.70
N ILE A 515 -6.76 31.31 -44.37
CA ILE A 515 -7.75 32.14 -43.69
C ILE A 515 -7.64 33.61 -44.13
N LEU A 516 -6.43 34.17 -44.22
CA LEU A 516 -6.21 35.51 -44.71
C LEU A 516 -6.66 35.67 -46.17
N TYR A 517 -6.43 34.66 -47.03
CA TYR A 517 -6.94 34.62 -48.39
C TYR A 517 -8.47 34.68 -48.42
N LEU A 518 -9.16 33.91 -47.61
CA LEU A 518 -10.62 33.95 -47.49
C LEU A 518 -11.16 35.29 -46.97
N GLN A 519 -10.40 35.96 -46.11
CA GLN A 519 -10.69 37.33 -45.66
C GLN A 519 -10.42 38.42 -46.73
N GLY A 520 -9.86 38.03 -47.92
CA GLY A 520 -9.48 38.96 -48.96
C GLY A 520 -8.17 39.72 -48.73
N ARG A 521 -7.38 39.33 -47.73
CA ARG A 521 -6.08 39.95 -47.33
C ARG A 521 -4.93 39.26 -48.08
N TYR A 522 -4.96 39.34 -49.43
CA TYR A 522 -4.10 38.52 -50.30
C TYR A 522 -2.60 38.80 -50.12
N GLU A 523 -2.23 40.09 -49.92
CA GLU A 523 -0.82 40.46 -49.73
C GLU A 523 -0.24 39.86 -48.41
N GLU A 524 -1.04 39.84 -47.36
CA GLU A 524 -0.63 39.22 -46.10
C GLU A 524 -0.61 37.71 -46.24
N ALA A 525 -1.60 37.12 -46.90
CA ALA A 525 -1.64 35.67 -47.18
C ALA A 525 -0.39 35.22 -47.91
N ARG A 526 0.11 35.99 -48.89
CA ARG A 526 1.35 35.70 -49.62
C ARG A 526 2.54 35.56 -48.68
N ILE A 527 2.69 36.44 -47.70
CA ILE A 527 3.82 36.39 -46.75
C ILE A 527 3.87 35.06 -46.04
N TYR A 528 2.72 34.60 -45.50
CA TYR A 528 2.67 33.36 -44.71
C TYR A 528 2.72 32.11 -45.57
N ILE A 529 2.13 32.10 -46.77
CA ILE A 529 2.23 30.95 -47.66
C ILE A 529 3.66 30.72 -48.17
N ASP A 530 4.39 31.82 -48.46
CA ASP A 530 5.79 31.70 -48.86
C ASP A 530 6.68 31.18 -47.71
N MET A 531 6.34 31.57 -46.45
CA MET A 531 6.97 30.98 -45.28
C MET A 531 6.63 29.50 -45.15
N ALA A 532 5.38 29.10 -45.39
CA ALA A 532 4.97 27.70 -45.37
C ALA A 532 5.75 26.87 -46.38
N VAL A 533 5.80 27.30 -47.64
CA VAL A 533 6.52 26.66 -48.71
C VAL A 533 8.03 26.56 -48.43
N LYS A 534 8.62 27.55 -47.81
CA LYS A 534 10.03 27.54 -47.41
C LYS A 534 10.34 26.48 -46.33
N ASN A 535 9.37 26.15 -45.51
CA ASN A 535 9.52 25.20 -44.39
C ASN A 535 8.92 23.80 -44.71
N LEU A 536 8.61 23.49 -45.98
CA LEU A 536 8.07 22.19 -46.38
C LEU A 536 9.02 21.06 -46.00
N ASN A 537 8.42 19.97 -45.51
CA ASN A 537 9.10 18.72 -45.36
C ASN A 537 8.99 17.96 -46.71
N PRO A 538 10.12 17.61 -47.39
CA PRO A 538 10.07 16.91 -48.66
C PRO A 538 9.45 15.50 -48.63
N ASP A 539 9.42 14.90 -47.43
CA ASP A 539 8.91 13.54 -47.23
C ASP A 539 7.39 13.50 -46.97
N GLU A 540 6.71 14.68 -46.94
CA GLU A 540 5.28 14.78 -46.71
C GLU A 540 4.50 15.18 -47.99
N ASP A 541 3.19 14.88 -48.01
CA ASP A 541 2.31 15.37 -49.08
C ASP A 541 2.05 16.88 -48.88
N ASN A 542 2.66 17.65 -49.74
CA ASN A 542 2.61 19.11 -49.73
C ASN A 542 1.61 19.69 -50.77
N THR A 543 0.74 18.85 -51.34
CA THR A 543 -0.16 19.25 -52.45
C THR A 543 -1.07 20.41 -52.04
N THR A 544 -1.70 20.33 -50.86
CA THR A 544 -2.61 21.39 -50.34
C THR A 544 -1.91 22.72 -50.24
N ILE A 545 -0.71 22.77 -49.63
CA ILE A 545 0.06 24.02 -49.44
C ILE A 545 0.41 24.67 -50.78
N THR A 546 0.82 23.84 -51.75
CA THR A 546 1.17 24.32 -53.10
C THR A 546 -0.05 24.82 -53.87
N ASP A 547 -1.22 24.21 -53.68
CA ASP A 547 -2.46 24.66 -54.33
C ASP A 547 -3.00 25.94 -53.69
N HIS A 548 -2.88 26.11 -52.39
CA HIS A 548 -3.17 27.38 -51.68
C HIS A 548 -2.24 28.48 -52.19
N GLN A 549 -0.92 28.21 -52.37
CA GLN A 549 0.01 29.17 -52.94
C GLN A 549 -0.41 29.61 -54.34
N LYS A 550 -0.74 28.68 -55.24
CA LYS A 550 -1.23 28.99 -56.57
C LYS A 550 -2.47 29.89 -56.55
N SER A 551 -3.42 29.60 -55.65
CA SER A 551 -4.67 30.34 -55.50
C SER A 551 -4.41 31.77 -55.04
N ILE A 552 -3.52 31.97 -54.06
CA ILE A 552 -3.14 33.30 -53.56
C ILE A 552 -2.44 34.12 -54.66
N TYR A 553 -1.46 33.55 -55.33
CA TYR A 553 -0.72 34.25 -56.41
C TYR A 553 -1.60 34.56 -57.62
N LEU A 554 -2.56 33.70 -57.96
CA LEU A 554 -3.54 33.97 -59.01
C LEU A 554 -4.42 35.22 -58.66
N LYS A 555 -4.83 35.34 -57.41
CA LYS A 555 -5.63 36.50 -56.95
C LYS A 555 -4.84 37.83 -56.98
N LEU A 556 -3.53 37.75 -56.73
CA LEU A 556 -2.64 38.91 -56.78
C LEU A 556 -2.25 39.28 -58.24
N GLY A 557 -2.48 38.38 -59.22
CA GLY A 557 -2.03 38.59 -60.59
C GLY A 557 -0.51 38.47 -60.75
N GLU A 558 0.14 37.74 -59.82
CA GLU A 558 1.60 37.59 -59.82
C GLU A 558 2.02 36.16 -60.27
N PRO A 559 3.20 36.01 -60.90
CA PRO A 559 3.74 34.70 -61.24
C PRO A 559 4.23 33.99 -59.99
N LEU A 560 4.13 32.64 -59.95
CA LEU A 560 4.66 31.83 -58.86
C LEU A 560 6.19 31.98 -58.73
N PRO A 561 6.75 32.06 -57.52
CA PRO A 561 8.19 32.10 -57.30
C PRO A 561 8.89 30.91 -57.96
N GLY A 562 9.89 31.14 -58.77
CA GLY A 562 10.70 30.08 -59.40
C GLY A 562 10.28 29.65 -60.82
N LYS A 563 9.16 30.11 -61.39
CA LYS A 563 8.88 30.08 -62.83
C LYS A 563 9.30 31.37 -63.47
N THR A 564 10.57 31.55 -63.75
CA THR A 564 11.01 32.50 -64.77
C THR A 564 10.40 32.05 -66.08
N GLU A 565 9.52 32.88 -66.71
CA GLU A 565 9.10 32.69 -68.07
C GLU A 565 10.37 32.56 -68.93
N GLY A 566 10.55 31.37 -69.53
CA GLY A 566 11.53 31.21 -70.59
C GLY A 566 11.18 32.22 -71.69
N LYS A 567 12.00 33.22 -71.82
CA LYS A 567 11.98 34.04 -73.05
C LYS A 567 12.35 33.14 -74.18
N GLU A 568 11.39 32.76 -75.05
CA GLU A 568 11.67 32.49 -76.43
C GLU A 568 12.20 33.74 -77.15
#